data_8be348a3ddb222919826c1542d35f5c4
#
_entry.id   8be348a3ddb222919826c1542d35f5c4
#
_cell.length_a   1.000
_cell.length_b   1.000
_cell.length_c   1.000
_cell.angle_alpha   90.00
_cell.angle_beta   90.00
_cell.angle_gamma   90.00
#
_symmetry.space_group_name_H-M   'P 1'
#
loop_
_entity.id
_entity.type
_entity.pdbx_description
1 polymer ?
#
loop_
_entity_poly.entity_id
_entity_poly.type
_entity_poly.pdbx_seq_one_letter_code
_entity_poly.pdbx_strand_id
1 'polypeptide(L)'
;NQGFGAAVTQGEGVFSVAFTRTGCAACEEAVSAPLPAPGGDWAVFVGRDIIGDGDRELGANLMRMFFYTLVQGEDKPGAVLFMNAGVRLPTLDEQIPAHLESLADAGVEILVCGTCLSFYGLTDQLQVGTVSNMYDIVTRMQRAAKVVSL
;
A
#
# COMPACT_ATOMS: atom_id res chain seq x y z
N ASN A 1 0.83 -24.42 -10.49
CA ASN A 1 1.48 -24.24 -11.80
C ASN A 1 1.46 -22.75 -12.11
N GLN A 2 2.54 -22.04 -11.76
CA GLN A 2 2.61 -20.56 -11.95
C GLN A 2 3.45 -20.20 -13.19
N GLY A 3 3.34 -20.96 -14.30
CA GLY A 3 3.91 -20.56 -15.60
C GLY A 3 5.46 -20.55 -15.66
N PHE A 4 6.13 -21.29 -14.79
CA PHE A 4 7.58 -21.49 -14.89
C PHE A 4 7.90 -22.87 -15.45
N GLY A 5 8.70 -22.92 -16.51
CA GLY A 5 9.35 -24.13 -17.00
C GLY A 5 10.72 -24.27 -16.34
N ALA A 6 11.04 -25.45 -15.82
CA ALA A 6 12.39 -25.77 -15.33
C ALA A 6 13.00 -26.87 -16.21
N ALA A 7 14.18 -26.60 -16.75
CA ALA A 7 15.01 -27.61 -17.44
C ALA A 7 16.22 -27.93 -16.56
N VAL A 8 16.41 -29.22 -16.26
CA VAL A 8 17.56 -29.73 -15.50
C VAL A 8 18.50 -30.42 -16.44
N THR A 9 19.75 -29.99 -16.50
CA THR A 9 20.84 -30.69 -17.24
C THR A 9 21.89 -31.17 -16.25
N GLN A 10 22.32 -32.42 -16.44
CA GLN A 10 23.37 -33.05 -15.63
C GLN A 10 24.61 -33.26 -16.50
N GLY A 11 25.76 -32.73 -16.07
CA GLY A 11 27.06 -32.97 -16.67
C GLY A 11 28.12 -33.14 -15.58
N GLU A 12 28.93 -34.18 -15.67
CA GLU A 12 30.14 -34.48 -14.84
C GLU A 12 30.03 -34.02 -13.35
N GLY A 13 28.96 -34.42 -12.65
CA GLY A 13 28.79 -34.15 -11.22
C GLY A 13 28.23 -32.79 -10.86
N VAL A 14 27.82 -31.96 -11.85
CA VAL A 14 27.17 -30.67 -11.65
C VAL A 14 25.77 -30.70 -12.24
N PHE A 15 24.80 -30.28 -11.46
CA PHE A 15 23.43 -30.06 -11.93
C PHE A 15 23.22 -28.58 -12.22
N SER A 16 22.82 -28.24 -13.45
CA SER A 16 22.37 -26.92 -13.83
C SER A 16 20.86 -26.91 -13.99
N VAL A 17 20.20 -26.00 -13.30
CA VAL A 17 18.74 -25.79 -13.40
C VAL A 17 18.50 -24.46 -14.08
N ALA A 18 17.94 -24.48 -15.28
CA ALA A 18 17.51 -23.27 -15.98
C ALA A 18 16.00 -23.09 -15.78
N PHE A 19 15.60 -21.95 -15.26
CA PHE A 19 14.20 -21.55 -15.16
C PHE A 19 13.84 -20.67 -16.34
N THR A 20 12.87 -21.08 -17.14
CA THR A 20 12.28 -20.25 -18.18
C THR A 20 10.87 -19.84 -17.75
N ARG A 21 10.60 -18.54 -17.75
CA ARG A 21 9.25 -18.01 -17.58
C ARG A 21 8.58 -18.00 -18.95
N THR A 22 7.56 -18.83 -19.14
CA THR A 22 6.69 -18.71 -20.30
C THR A 22 5.86 -17.45 -20.13
N GLY A 23 6.16 -16.42 -20.95
CA GLY A 23 5.55 -15.10 -20.85
C GLY A 23 4.02 -15.17 -20.89
N CYS A 24 3.40 -14.62 -19.88
CA CYS A 24 2.03 -14.19 -19.96
C CYS A 24 2.07 -12.75 -20.47
N ALA A 25 1.56 -12.47 -21.66
CA ALA A 25 1.51 -11.12 -22.24
C ALA A 25 0.84 -10.09 -21.29
N ALA A 26 -0.09 -10.56 -20.44
CA ALA A 26 -0.69 -9.75 -19.40
C ALA A 26 0.26 -9.37 -18.23
N CYS A 27 1.41 -10.06 -18.07
CA CYS A 27 2.39 -9.72 -17.04
C CYS A 27 3.44 -8.71 -17.52
N GLU A 28 3.66 -8.59 -18.82
CA GLU A 28 4.58 -7.60 -19.40
C GLU A 28 3.94 -6.21 -19.44
N GLU A 29 2.62 -6.13 -19.66
CA GLU A 29 1.88 -4.84 -19.58
C GLU A 29 1.79 -4.31 -18.15
N ALA A 30 1.76 -5.18 -17.13
CA ALA A 30 1.71 -4.75 -15.72
C ALA A 30 3.04 -4.15 -15.21
N VAL A 31 4.17 -4.42 -15.88
CA VAL A 31 5.50 -3.90 -15.51
C VAL A 31 5.82 -2.59 -16.23
N SER A 32 5.13 -2.26 -17.32
CA SER A 32 5.44 -1.11 -18.17
C SER A 32 4.42 0.04 -18.08
N ALA A 33 3.35 -0.08 -17.29
CA ALA A 33 2.48 1.06 -17.04
C ALA A 33 3.28 2.10 -16.23
N PRO A 34 3.48 3.34 -16.72
CA PRO A 34 3.99 4.40 -15.88
C PRO A 34 3.03 4.54 -14.71
N LEU A 35 3.54 4.40 -13.49
CA LEU A 35 2.77 4.75 -12.31
C LEU A 35 2.27 6.18 -12.51
N PRO A 36 0.99 6.48 -12.28
CA PRO A 36 0.47 7.83 -12.41
C PRO A 36 1.42 8.77 -11.68
N ALA A 37 1.71 9.93 -12.30
CA ALA A 37 2.53 10.96 -11.70
C ALA A 37 1.90 11.27 -10.34
N PRO A 38 2.64 11.08 -9.25
CA PRO A 38 2.05 11.17 -7.93
C PRO A 38 1.59 12.60 -7.65
N GLY A 39 0.60 12.75 -6.80
CA GLY A 39 0.47 13.92 -5.94
C GLY A 39 1.86 14.30 -5.41
N GLY A 40 2.08 15.01 -4.38
CA GLY A 40 3.40 15.43 -3.92
C GLY A 40 4.47 14.32 -3.85
N ASP A 41 5.70 14.73 -3.68
CA ASP A 41 6.89 13.85 -3.59
C ASP A 41 7.07 13.17 -2.21
N TRP A 42 6.09 13.29 -1.32
CA TRP A 42 6.12 12.75 0.04
C TRP A 42 5.03 11.71 0.28
N ALA A 43 5.18 10.90 1.33
CA ALA A 43 4.23 9.86 1.68
C ALA A 43 3.81 9.91 3.15
N VAL A 44 2.63 9.39 3.46
CA VAL A 44 2.16 9.17 4.83
C VAL A 44 2.17 7.68 5.12
N PHE A 45 2.89 7.28 6.16
CA PHE A 45 2.86 5.93 6.69
C PHE A 45 1.97 5.87 7.93
N VAL A 46 0.97 5.01 7.91
CA VAL A 46 -0.04 4.85 8.96
C VAL A 46 0.06 3.45 9.55
N GLY A 47 0.78 3.34 10.67
CA GLY A 47 0.98 2.07 11.37
C GLY A 47 -0.03 1.80 12.48
N ARG A 48 -0.82 2.80 12.86
CA ARG A 48 -1.78 2.76 13.98
C ARG A 48 -3.14 3.27 13.56
N ASP A 49 -4.17 2.91 14.33
CA ASP A 49 -5.54 3.42 14.14
C ASP A 49 -5.83 4.70 14.98
N ILE A 50 -4.82 5.21 15.70
CA ILE A 50 -4.87 6.44 16.50
C ILE A 50 -3.56 7.21 16.40
N ILE A 51 -3.57 8.52 16.63
CA ILE A 51 -2.37 9.34 16.80
C ILE A 51 -1.99 9.40 18.28
N GLY A 52 -0.73 9.05 18.58
CA GLY A 52 -0.16 9.05 19.92
C GLY A 52 -0.51 7.81 20.75
N ASP A 53 -0.03 7.79 22.00
CA ASP A 53 -0.17 6.68 22.94
C ASP A 53 -0.97 7.10 24.20
N GLY A 54 -1.65 8.23 24.14
CA GLY A 54 -2.47 8.76 25.25
C GLY A 54 -3.89 8.20 25.24
N ASP A 55 -4.84 9.07 25.42
CA ASP A 55 -6.25 8.70 25.38
C ASP A 55 -6.66 8.22 23.99
N ARG A 56 -7.39 7.08 23.93
CA ARG A 56 -7.74 6.44 22.67
C ARG A 56 -8.77 7.25 21.88
N GLU A 57 -9.75 7.87 22.56
CA GLU A 57 -10.78 8.66 21.89
C GLU A 57 -10.17 9.93 21.30
N LEU A 58 -9.31 10.60 22.06
CA LEU A 58 -8.55 11.75 21.56
C LEU A 58 -7.68 11.35 20.35
N GLY A 59 -6.95 10.25 20.46
CA GLY A 59 -6.08 9.76 19.37
C GLY A 59 -6.85 9.43 18.08
N ALA A 60 -8.05 8.85 18.19
CA ALA A 60 -8.92 8.59 17.05
C ALA A 60 -9.45 9.89 16.42
N ASN A 61 -9.84 10.85 17.25
CA ASN A 61 -10.29 12.17 16.75
C ASN A 61 -9.16 12.93 16.06
N LEU A 62 -7.94 12.88 16.60
CA LEU A 62 -6.76 13.47 15.96
C LEU A 62 -6.47 12.83 14.60
N MET A 63 -6.63 11.50 14.47
CA MET A 63 -6.46 10.80 13.20
C MET A 63 -7.47 11.26 12.15
N ARG A 64 -8.76 11.41 12.51
CA ARG A 64 -9.80 11.94 11.61
C ARG A 64 -9.50 13.37 11.19
N MET A 65 -9.11 14.23 12.15
CA MET A 65 -8.71 15.61 11.86
C MET A 65 -7.49 15.69 10.95
N PHE A 66 -6.52 14.79 11.09
CA PHE A 66 -5.36 14.71 10.21
C PHE A 66 -5.80 14.47 8.77
N PHE A 67 -6.61 13.44 8.50
CA PHE A 67 -7.09 13.14 7.15
C PHE A 67 -7.99 14.25 6.58
N TYR A 68 -8.86 14.83 7.41
CA TYR A 68 -9.65 16.00 7.01
C TYR A 68 -8.73 17.15 6.57
N THR A 69 -7.71 17.48 7.36
CA THR A 69 -6.76 18.57 7.05
C THR A 69 -5.97 18.26 5.77
N LEU A 70 -5.59 17.00 5.57
CA LEU A 70 -4.88 16.57 4.37
C LEU A 70 -5.71 16.80 3.09
N VAL A 71 -7.02 16.52 3.15
CA VAL A 71 -7.95 16.78 2.03
C VAL A 71 -8.06 18.27 1.72
N GLN A 72 -8.07 19.13 2.75
CA GLN A 72 -8.17 20.59 2.57
C GLN A 72 -6.87 21.24 2.11
N GLY A 73 -5.72 20.62 2.37
CA GLY A 73 -4.41 21.15 2.01
C GLY A 73 -4.16 21.15 0.50
N GLU A 74 -3.34 22.10 0.05
CA GLU A 74 -2.89 22.17 -1.36
C GLU A 74 -1.79 21.13 -1.64
N ASP A 75 -0.85 20.94 -0.69
CA ASP A 75 0.24 19.97 -0.76
C ASP A 75 -0.23 18.60 -0.27
N LYS A 76 -0.65 17.75 -1.21
CA LYS A 76 -1.09 16.38 -0.94
C LYS A 76 0.07 15.39 -1.06
N PRO A 77 0.08 14.29 -0.27
CA PRO A 77 1.07 13.24 -0.44
C PRO A 77 0.92 12.54 -1.80
N GLY A 78 2.00 11.95 -2.29
CA GLY A 78 1.94 11.03 -3.43
C GLY A 78 1.35 9.67 -3.06
N ALA A 79 1.48 9.26 -1.79
CA ALA A 79 0.91 8.00 -1.31
C ALA A 79 0.54 8.04 0.18
N VAL A 80 -0.48 7.26 0.55
CA VAL A 80 -0.81 6.90 1.93
C VAL A 80 -0.71 5.39 2.07
N LEU A 81 0.08 4.94 3.05
CA LEU A 81 0.51 3.55 3.21
C LEU A 81 0.00 3.01 4.54
N PHE A 82 -0.96 2.09 4.52
CA PHE A 82 -1.57 1.52 5.71
C PHE A 82 -0.99 0.16 6.06
N MET A 83 -0.51 0.02 7.30
CA MET A 83 -0.02 -1.24 7.86
C MET A 83 -0.49 -1.43 9.30
N ASN A 84 -0.33 -2.66 9.81
CA ASN A 84 -0.69 -3.05 11.18
C ASN A 84 -2.11 -2.58 11.53
N ALA A 85 -2.32 -1.97 12.69
CA ALA A 85 -3.64 -1.45 13.11
C ALA A 85 -4.17 -0.33 12.22
N GLY A 86 -3.30 0.36 11.46
CA GLY A 86 -3.70 1.39 10.51
C GLY A 86 -4.68 0.91 9.44
N VAL A 87 -4.65 -0.40 9.08
CA VAL A 87 -5.60 -0.96 8.09
C VAL A 87 -7.07 -0.92 8.53
N ARG A 88 -7.33 -0.66 9.82
CA ARG A 88 -8.68 -0.46 10.35
C ARG A 88 -9.30 0.85 9.88
N LEU A 89 -8.51 1.83 9.50
CA LEU A 89 -8.99 3.14 9.08
C LEU A 89 -9.72 3.08 7.73
N PRO A 90 -9.16 2.48 6.66
CA PRO A 90 -9.86 2.34 5.38
C PRO A 90 -10.94 1.24 5.39
N THR A 91 -11.16 0.53 6.52
CA THR A 91 -12.12 -0.56 6.64
C THR A 91 -13.26 -0.30 7.62
N LEU A 92 -12.95 0.12 8.84
CA LEU A 92 -13.92 0.18 9.96
C LEU A 92 -14.28 1.62 10.39
N ASP A 93 -13.49 2.62 10.06
CA ASP A 93 -13.80 4.01 10.44
C ASP A 93 -14.95 4.54 9.59
N GLU A 94 -15.84 5.34 10.21
CA GLU A 94 -17.04 5.87 9.55
C GLU A 94 -16.76 7.11 8.69
N GLN A 95 -15.65 7.81 8.91
CA GLN A 95 -15.36 9.10 8.29
C GLN A 95 -14.12 9.08 7.40
N ILE A 96 -13.09 8.36 7.80
CA ILE A 96 -11.80 8.34 7.10
C ILE A 96 -11.91 7.79 5.68
N PRO A 97 -12.71 6.75 5.36
CA PRO A 97 -12.85 6.29 3.97
C PRO A 97 -13.27 7.39 3.00
N ALA A 98 -14.20 8.26 3.36
CA ALA A 98 -14.62 9.38 2.50
C ALA A 98 -13.48 10.40 2.25
N HIS A 99 -12.62 10.63 3.25
CA HIS A 99 -11.42 11.46 3.07
C HIS A 99 -10.39 10.79 2.18
N LEU A 100 -10.22 9.47 2.30
CA LEU A 100 -9.32 8.70 1.45
C LEU A 100 -9.79 8.64 0.00
N GLU A 101 -11.11 8.54 -0.25
CA GLU A 101 -11.69 8.67 -1.59
C GLU A 101 -11.34 10.03 -2.21
N SER A 102 -11.56 11.11 -1.46
CA SER A 102 -11.22 12.47 -1.92
C SER A 102 -9.73 12.62 -2.24
N LEU A 103 -8.84 11.99 -1.47
CA LEU A 103 -7.40 11.97 -1.74
C LEU A 103 -7.09 11.14 -2.98
N ALA A 104 -7.72 9.98 -3.16
CA ALA A 104 -7.54 9.12 -4.33
C ALA A 104 -8.00 9.82 -5.61
N ASP A 105 -9.13 10.53 -5.59
CA ASP A 105 -9.62 11.36 -6.70
C ASP A 105 -8.66 12.49 -7.05
N ALA A 106 -7.90 12.98 -6.08
CA ALA A 106 -6.83 13.96 -6.27
C ALA A 106 -5.50 13.35 -6.75
N GLY A 107 -5.45 12.04 -7.02
CA GLY A 107 -4.28 11.33 -7.52
C GLY A 107 -3.33 10.77 -6.45
N VAL A 108 -3.74 10.76 -5.18
CA VAL A 108 -2.98 10.15 -4.09
C VAL A 108 -3.14 8.62 -4.15
N GLU A 109 -2.04 7.89 -4.14
CA GLU A 109 -2.08 6.43 -4.11
C GLU A 109 -2.37 5.92 -2.70
N ILE A 110 -3.39 5.08 -2.53
CA ILE A 110 -3.78 4.50 -1.25
C ILE A 110 -3.44 3.01 -1.24
N LEU A 111 -2.39 2.61 -0.50
CA LEU A 111 -1.94 1.22 -0.39
C LEU A 111 -2.25 0.64 0.99
N VAL A 112 -2.88 -0.52 1.03
CA VAL A 112 -3.30 -1.19 2.25
C VAL A 112 -2.69 -2.59 2.32
N CYS A 113 -1.95 -2.87 3.38
CA CYS A 113 -1.22 -4.13 3.56
C CYS A 113 -2.18 -5.34 3.63
N GLY A 114 -2.12 -6.23 2.62
CA GLY A 114 -2.96 -7.42 2.55
C GLY A 114 -2.73 -8.41 3.70
N THR A 115 -1.48 -8.59 4.13
CA THR A 115 -1.16 -9.43 5.31
C THR A 115 -1.84 -8.89 6.57
N CYS A 116 -1.87 -7.57 6.76
CA CYS A 116 -2.51 -6.97 7.92
C CYS A 116 -4.05 -7.07 7.84
N LEU A 117 -4.63 -6.84 6.67
CA LEU A 117 -6.06 -7.06 6.44
C LEU A 117 -6.47 -8.50 6.76
N SER A 118 -5.70 -9.47 6.26
CA SER A 118 -5.95 -10.89 6.54
C SER A 118 -5.83 -11.22 8.02
N PHE A 119 -4.81 -10.71 8.71
CA PHE A 119 -4.59 -10.93 10.14
C PHE A 119 -5.76 -10.43 10.99
N TYR A 120 -6.32 -9.26 10.65
CA TYR A 120 -7.46 -8.68 11.37
C TYR A 120 -8.83 -9.16 10.84
N GLY A 121 -8.88 -10.02 9.80
CA GLY A 121 -10.14 -10.49 9.19
C GLY A 121 -10.92 -9.38 8.47
N LEU A 122 -10.22 -8.41 7.88
CA LEU A 122 -10.79 -7.19 7.29
C LEU A 122 -10.69 -7.15 5.75
N THR A 123 -10.23 -8.21 5.10
CA THR A 123 -9.98 -8.22 3.64
C THR A 123 -11.23 -7.84 2.85
N ASP A 124 -12.39 -8.39 3.21
CA ASP A 124 -13.66 -8.15 2.53
C ASP A 124 -14.35 -6.84 2.96
N GLN A 125 -13.75 -6.10 3.90
CA GLN A 125 -14.29 -4.86 4.45
C GLN A 125 -13.52 -3.63 3.98
N LEU A 126 -12.55 -3.80 3.07
CA LEU A 126 -11.81 -2.68 2.51
C LEU A 126 -12.75 -1.80 1.67
N GLN A 127 -12.90 -0.55 2.07
CA GLN A 127 -13.79 0.42 1.41
C GLN A 127 -13.04 1.23 0.35
N VAL A 128 -11.78 1.61 0.64
CA VAL A 128 -10.96 2.48 -0.22
C VAL A 128 -9.52 2.01 -0.24
N GLY A 129 -8.88 2.17 -1.40
CA GLY A 129 -7.48 1.84 -1.63
C GLY A 129 -7.27 0.49 -2.29
N THR A 130 -6.02 0.17 -2.54
CA THR A 130 -5.58 -1.06 -3.21
C THR A 130 -4.88 -1.96 -2.22
N VAL A 131 -5.26 -3.23 -2.19
CA VAL A 131 -4.55 -4.25 -1.40
C VAL A 131 -3.13 -4.40 -1.95
N SER A 132 -2.15 -4.22 -1.10
CA SER A 132 -0.73 -4.21 -1.45
C SER A 132 0.07 -5.15 -0.54
N ASN A 133 1.35 -5.24 -0.80
CA ASN A 133 2.30 -6.08 -0.10
C ASN A 133 3.46 -5.25 0.47
N MET A 134 4.31 -5.90 1.30
CA MET A 134 5.44 -5.24 1.94
C MET A 134 6.43 -4.65 0.93
N TYR A 135 6.67 -5.34 -0.19
CA TYR A 135 7.63 -4.89 -1.21
C TYR A 135 7.19 -3.56 -1.83
N ASP A 136 5.93 -3.45 -2.24
CA ASP A 136 5.39 -2.23 -2.86
C ASP A 136 5.37 -1.08 -1.86
N ILE A 137 4.91 -1.34 -0.62
CA ILE A 137 4.87 -0.32 0.45
C ILE A 137 6.27 0.21 0.75
N VAL A 138 7.27 -0.67 0.93
CA VAL A 138 8.66 -0.26 1.17
C VAL A 138 9.24 0.48 -0.02
N THR A 139 8.95 0.03 -1.24
CA THR A 139 9.40 0.72 -2.45
C THR A 139 8.84 2.14 -2.54
N ARG A 140 7.57 2.33 -2.16
CA ARG A 140 6.96 3.66 -2.09
C ARG A 140 7.60 4.55 -1.04
N MET A 141 7.88 4.00 0.15
CA MET A 141 8.60 4.74 1.21
C MET A 141 10.00 5.18 0.76
N GLN A 142 10.72 4.29 0.06
CA GLN A 142 12.08 4.59 -0.43
C GLN A 142 12.11 5.66 -1.53
N ARG A 143 11.07 5.75 -2.35
CA ARG A 143 10.95 6.72 -3.44
C ARG A 143 10.43 8.08 -2.98
N ALA A 144 9.80 8.15 -1.82
CA ALA A 144 9.32 9.41 -1.28
C ALA A 144 10.49 10.28 -0.78
N ALA A 145 10.47 11.57 -1.11
CA ALA A 145 11.46 12.52 -0.58
C ALA A 145 11.33 12.69 0.95
N LYS A 146 10.13 12.48 1.48
CA LYS A 146 9.83 12.52 2.91
C LYS A 146 8.72 11.52 3.24
N VAL A 147 8.84 10.85 4.39
CA VAL A 147 7.76 10.00 4.95
C VAL A 147 7.33 10.57 6.30
N VAL A 148 6.04 10.89 6.41
CA VAL A 148 5.40 11.24 7.68
C VAL A 148 4.83 9.97 8.27
N SER A 149 5.21 9.61 9.48
CA SER A 149 4.75 8.38 10.17
C SER A 149 3.79 8.72 11.32
N LEU A 150 2.65 8.00 11.36
CA LEU A 150 1.61 8.10 12.39
C LEU A 150 1.46 6.79 13.15
#